data_ced8f6b6fbc7636f79e8f4f2bdd44558
#
_entry.id   ced8f6b6fbc7636f79e8f4f2bdd44558
#
_cell.length_a   1.000
_cell.length_b   1.000
_cell.length_c   1.000
_cell.angle_alpha   90.00
_cell.angle_beta   90.00
_cell.angle_gamma   90.00
#
_symmetry.space_group_name_H-M   'P 1'
#
loop_
_entity.id
_entity.type
_entity.pdbx_description
1 polymer ?
#
loop_
_entity_poly.entity_id
_entity_poly.type
_entity_poly.pdbx_seq_one_letter_code
_entity_poly.pdbx_strand_id
1 'polypeptide(L)'
;MTRLAERALRGALVFCLAAAWPVPARAAEPIVIGEINPLTGPLALQGTTVHQGIVLAIEEQNARGGIAGRNLLLLSRDDEGRPERAIGAAEELAGRSQAVALIGGYVDSLVGPIAEVADRARVPYLATASLDERLTGRGNRYFFRISSLAGYVRAMTGFVESGLGARRVAVLYSPTPGATQLARRQREAFEQSGVRVLVYEPLAAGLSDFTPLLARVRDQGADVLISNTFFADHLVLVRQMAQGGVKFRAFLGAFGMEFPDVIRSLGPAAEGLYGTTAWQPGVAAPGQETESQAFVEAFTKRFGVQAAPLAMHGYAAARALLTALEPAARSGRPLTGPGLRDALAAADVMTPMGRVRFDERGDPVSYERVILQIQDGRHIVVWPKQRAQAAVR
;
A
#
# COMPACT_ATOMS: atom_id res chain seq x y z
N MET A 1 107.15 -8.17 1.15
CA MET A 1 106.85 -7.84 -0.23
C MET A 1 105.70 -8.70 -0.66
N THR A 2 104.53 -8.14 -0.78
CA THR A 2 103.62 -8.44 -1.88
C THR A 2 102.16 -8.25 -1.51
N ARG A 3 101.47 -7.68 -2.42
CA ARG A 3 100.13 -7.05 -2.40
C ARG A 3 99.05 -8.06 -2.11
N LEU A 4 98.15 -7.71 -1.17
CA LEU A 4 96.90 -8.36 -0.95
C LEU A 4 95.81 -7.61 -1.75
N ALA A 5 95.09 -8.36 -2.55
CA ALA A 5 94.00 -7.94 -3.35
C ALA A 5 92.69 -7.81 -2.57
N GLU A 6 92.09 -6.63 -2.68
CA GLU A 6 90.69 -6.35 -2.20
C GLU A 6 89.69 -7.11 -3.05
N ARG A 7 88.86 -7.92 -2.42
CA ARG A 7 87.63 -8.45 -3.00
C ARG A 7 86.43 -7.73 -2.38
N ALA A 8 85.89 -6.87 -3.14
CA ALA A 8 84.65 -6.20 -2.82
C ALA A 8 83.48 -7.22 -2.82
N LEU A 9 82.74 -7.33 -1.71
CA LEU A 9 81.58 -8.11 -1.53
C LEU A 9 80.35 -7.23 -2.03
N ARG A 10 79.80 -7.50 -3.25
CA ARG A 10 78.58 -6.91 -3.72
C ARG A 10 77.41 -7.69 -3.15
N GLY A 11 76.81 -7.18 -2.06
CA GLY A 11 75.50 -7.67 -1.56
C GLY A 11 74.40 -7.24 -2.49
N ALA A 12 73.82 -8.20 -3.16
CA ALA A 12 72.58 -8.00 -3.91
C ALA A 12 71.39 -7.94 -2.96
N LEU A 13 70.82 -6.73 -2.77
CA LEU A 13 69.57 -6.54 -2.04
C LEU A 13 68.43 -6.96 -2.96
N VAL A 14 67.90 -8.15 -2.78
CA VAL A 14 66.68 -8.60 -3.46
C VAL A 14 65.49 -7.97 -2.77
N PHE A 15 64.95 -6.92 -3.37
CA PHE A 15 63.66 -6.30 -2.97
C PHE A 15 62.55 -7.23 -3.45
N CYS A 16 62.02 -8.07 -2.57
CA CYS A 16 60.76 -8.77 -2.83
C CYS A 16 59.62 -7.75 -2.79
N LEU A 17 59.21 -7.24 -3.97
CA LEU A 17 57.91 -6.60 -4.11
C LEU A 17 56.86 -7.69 -3.89
N ALA A 18 56.31 -7.77 -2.68
CA ALA A 18 55.08 -8.50 -2.43
C ALA A 18 53.96 -7.78 -3.19
N ALA A 19 53.65 -8.28 -4.37
CA ALA A 19 52.45 -7.89 -5.07
C ALA A 19 51.24 -8.26 -4.17
N ALA A 20 50.74 -7.27 -3.43
CA ALA A 20 49.46 -7.42 -2.72
C ALA A 20 48.37 -7.60 -3.79
N TRP A 21 48.05 -8.86 -4.09
CA TRP A 21 46.85 -9.15 -4.84
C TRP A 21 45.67 -8.59 -4.07
N PRO A 22 44.80 -7.78 -4.72
CA PRO A 22 43.59 -7.32 -4.06
C PRO A 22 42.79 -8.56 -3.69
N VAL A 23 42.70 -8.84 -2.38
CA VAL A 23 41.71 -9.82 -1.88
C VAL A 23 40.37 -9.32 -2.34
N PRO A 24 39.61 -10.10 -3.14
CA PRO A 24 38.30 -9.66 -3.57
C PRO A 24 37.47 -9.32 -2.32
N ALA A 25 37.06 -8.07 -2.20
CA ALA A 25 36.19 -7.65 -1.11
C ALA A 25 34.99 -8.59 -1.12
N ARG A 26 34.85 -9.42 -0.09
CA ARG A 26 33.69 -10.31 0.05
C ARG A 26 32.46 -9.43 -0.07
N ALA A 27 31.65 -9.65 -1.09
CA ALA A 27 30.41 -8.90 -1.27
C ALA A 27 29.62 -8.97 0.05
N ALA A 28 29.26 -7.81 0.57
CA ALA A 28 28.55 -7.75 1.83
C ALA A 28 27.23 -8.52 1.69
N GLU A 29 26.87 -9.32 2.70
CA GLU A 29 25.64 -10.11 2.67
C GLU A 29 24.41 -9.20 2.43
N PRO A 30 23.47 -9.60 1.57
CA PRO A 30 22.32 -8.78 1.25
C PRO A 30 21.45 -8.54 2.50
N ILE A 31 20.70 -7.45 2.47
CA ILE A 31 19.65 -7.19 3.47
C ILE A 31 18.38 -7.87 2.98
N VAL A 32 17.88 -8.84 3.72
CA VAL A 32 16.68 -9.61 3.34
C VAL A 32 15.43 -8.91 3.83
N ILE A 33 14.51 -8.62 2.91
CA ILE A 33 13.16 -8.10 3.21
C ILE A 33 12.16 -9.18 2.83
N GLY A 34 11.27 -9.56 3.75
CA GLY A 34 10.20 -10.51 3.49
C GLY A 34 8.95 -9.80 2.99
N GLU A 35 8.39 -10.28 1.88
CA GLU A 35 7.13 -9.78 1.35
C GLU A 35 6.06 -10.87 1.42
N ILE A 36 4.85 -10.50 1.82
CA ILE A 36 3.69 -11.40 1.84
C ILE A 36 2.51 -10.66 1.19
N ASN A 37 1.99 -11.22 0.10
CA ASN A 37 0.86 -10.68 -0.64
C ASN A 37 0.06 -11.82 -1.29
N PRO A 38 -1.25 -11.66 -1.57
CA PRO A 38 -2.02 -12.58 -2.37
C PRO A 38 -1.64 -12.45 -3.85
N LEU A 39 -0.64 -13.20 -4.30
CA LEU A 39 -0.15 -13.16 -5.69
C LEU A 39 -0.99 -14.03 -6.62
N THR A 40 -1.73 -14.99 -6.06
CA THR A 40 -2.72 -15.81 -6.76
C THR A 40 -4.06 -15.80 -6.04
N GLY A 41 -5.09 -16.43 -6.61
CA GLY A 41 -6.42 -16.51 -6.03
C GLY A 41 -7.29 -15.25 -6.25
N PRO A 42 -8.38 -15.09 -5.48
CA PRO A 42 -9.39 -14.04 -5.70
C PRO A 42 -8.87 -12.61 -5.52
N LEU A 43 -7.78 -12.43 -4.80
CA LEU A 43 -7.16 -11.12 -4.50
C LEU A 43 -5.87 -10.88 -5.32
N ALA A 44 -5.60 -11.71 -6.33
CA ALA A 44 -4.36 -11.66 -7.11
C ALA A 44 -4.10 -10.31 -7.79
N LEU A 45 -5.14 -9.67 -8.32
CA LEU A 45 -5.00 -8.35 -8.96
C LEU A 45 -4.41 -7.33 -7.97
N GLN A 46 -4.95 -7.30 -6.75
CA GLN A 46 -4.53 -6.36 -5.73
C GLN A 46 -3.13 -6.67 -5.20
N GLY A 47 -2.89 -7.94 -4.86
CA GLY A 47 -1.60 -8.38 -4.33
C GLY A 47 -0.46 -8.22 -5.33
N THR A 48 -0.67 -8.59 -6.60
CA THR A 48 0.31 -8.42 -7.67
C THR A 48 0.62 -6.94 -7.91
N THR A 49 -0.41 -6.08 -7.86
CA THR A 49 -0.21 -4.63 -8.03
C THR A 49 0.64 -4.03 -6.90
N VAL A 50 0.39 -4.43 -5.65
CA VAL A 50 1.23 -4.03 -4.50
C VAL A 50 2.65 -4.52 -4.66
N HIS A 51 2.82 -5.81 -5.00
CA HIS A 51 4.12 -6.44 -5.26
C HIS A 51 4.94 -5.66 -6.28
N GLN A 52 4.36 -5.30 -7.42
CA GLN A 52 5.05 -4.54 -8.45
C GLN A 52 5.58 -3.19 -7.94
N GLY A 53 4.83 -2.50 -7.08
CA GLY A 53 5.29 -1.26 -6.46
C GLY A 53 6.47 -1.47 -5.52
N ILE A 54 6.43 -2.52 -4.69
CA ILE A 54 7.53 -2.88 -3.78
C ILE A 54 8.78 -3.24 -4.58
N VAL A 55 8.65 -4.10 -5.60
CA VAL A 55 9.75 -4.51 -6.47
C VAL A 55 10.43 -3.31 -7.10
N LEU A 56 9.66 -2.38 -7.67
CA LEU A 56 10.24 -1.18 -8.30
C LEU A 56 11.09 -0.38 -7.31
N ALA A 57 10.60 -0.12 -6.10
CA ALA A 57 11.35 0.63 -5.10
C ALA A 57 12.65 -0.08 -4.67
N ILE A 58 12.62 -1.40 -4.54
CA ILE A 58 13.79 -2.22 -4.19
C ILE A 58 14.81 -2.22 -5.34
N GLU A 59 14.36 -2.41 -6.59
CA GLU A 59 15.23 -2.36 -7.78
C GLU A 59 15.90 -0.99 -7.93
N GLU A 60 15.14 0.10 -7.77
CA GLU A 60 15.70 1.46 -7.81
C GLU A 60 16.73 1.70 -6.70
N GLN A 61 16.50 1.20 -5.50
CA GLN A 61 17.47 1.33 -4.39
C GLN A 61 18.73 0.52 -4.67
N ASN A 62 18.60 -0.70 -5.19
CA ASN A 62 19.75 -1.53 -5.57
C ASN A 62 20.56 -0.88 -6.71
N ALA A 63 19.90 -0.27 -7.69
CA ALA A 63 20.57 0.47 -8.76
C ALA A 63 21.36 1.68 -8.25
N ARG A 64 21.00 2.24 -7.09
CA ARG A 64 21.73 3.31 -6.39
C ARG A 64 22.82 2.80 -5.44
N GLY A 65 23.12 1.49 -5.43
CA GLY A 65 24.16 0.87 -4.59
C GLY A 65 23.65 0.24 -3.29
N GLY A 66 22.34 -0.01 -3.21
CA GLY A 66 21.71 -0.68 -2.06
C GLY A 66 21.62 0.23 -0.81
N ILE A 67 21.70 -0.38 0.36
CA ILE A 67 21.71 0.29 1.67
C ILE A 67 23.07 0.07 2.32
N ALA A 68 23.80 1.13 2.60
CA ALA A 68 25.17 1.07 3.13
C ALA A 68 26.10 0.12 2.33
N GLY A 69 25.98 0.12 0.99
CA GLY A 69 26.75 -0.76 0.09
C GLY A 69 26.31 -2.22 0.05
N ARG A 70 25.20 -2.57 0.67
CA ARG A 70 24.61 -3.92 0.66
C ARG A 70 23.36 -3.95 -0.23
N ASN A 71 23.29 -4.93 -1.12
CA ASN A 71 22.08 -5.14 -1.93
C ASN A 71 20.89 -5.58 -1.05
N LEU A 72 19.71 -5.22 -1.49
CA LEU A 72 18.45 -5.67 -0.91
C LEU A 72 17.99 -6.94 -1.63
N LEU A 73 17.56 -7.93 -0.88
CA LEU A 73 16.94 -9.16 -1.39
C LEU A 73 15.49 -9.21 -0.93
N LEU A 74 14.56 -9.11 -1.87
CA LEU A 74 13.15 -9.27 -1.60
C LEU A 74 12.76 -10.75 -1.72
N LEU A 75 12.32 -11.35 -0.63
CA LEU A 75 11.77 -12.71 -0.61
C LEU A 75 10.25 -12.65 -0.54
N SER A 76 9.61 -12.84 -1.67
CA SER A 76 8.15 -12.78 -1.79
C SER A 76 7.51 -14.14 -1.50
N ARG A 77 6.39 -14.13 -0.79
CA ARG A 77 5.53 -15.30 -0.53
C ARG A 77 4.09 -14.99 -0.91
N ASP A 78 3.47 -15.95 -1.57
CA ASP A 78 2.05 -15.91 -1.94
C ASP A 78 1.20 -16.47 -0.80
N ASP A 79 0.31 -15.68 -0.24
CA ASP A 79 -0.66 -16.12 0.77
C ASP A 79 -1.95 -16.67 0.15
N GLU A 80 -2.11 -16.62 -1.18
CA GLU A 80 -3.28 -17.11 -1.93
C GLU A 80 -4.62 -16.50 -1.43
N GLY A 81 -4.58 -15.41 -0.67
CA GLY A 81 -5.75 -14.84 0.03
C GLY A 81 -6.21 -15.67 1.23
N ARG A 82 -5.34 -16.50 1.83
CA ARG A 82 -5.65 -17.46 2.89
C ARG A 82 -4.86 -17.17 4.16
N PRO A 83 -5.54 -16.95 5.31
CA PRO A 83 -4.88 -16.62 6.57
C PRO A 83 -3.81 -17.63 7.01
N GLU A 84 -4.06 -18.93 6.83
CA GLU A 84 -3.13 -20.00 7.20
C GLU A 84 -1.81 -19.93 6.37
N ARG A 85 -1.92 -19.55 5.09
CA ARG A 85 -0.76 -19.34 4.23
C ARG A 85 0.01 -18.10 4.64
N ALA A 86 -0.70 -17.02 4.96
CA ALA A 86 -0.11 -15.78 5.43
C ALA A 86 0.69 -15.98 6.74
N ILE A 87 0.15 -16.77 7.70
CA ILE A 87 0.85 -17.15 8.92
C ILE A 87 2.13 -17.92 8.62
N GLY A 88 2.02 -19.00 7.83
CA GLY A 88 3.17 -19.84 7.48
C GLY A 88 4.28 -19.06 6.75
N ALA A 89 3.90 -18.16 5.84
CA ALA A 89 4.82 -17.27 5.14
C ALA A 89 5.54 -16.30 6.12
N ALA A 90 4.79 -15.72 7.06
CA ALA A 90 5.35 -14.82 8.05
C ALA A 90 6.33 -15.55 9.00
N GLU A 91 6.01 -16.76 9.46
CA GLU A 91 6.89 -17.58 10.31
C GLU A 91 8.14 -18.00 9.57
N GLU A 92 8.05 -18.37 8.29
CA GLU A 92 9.20 -18.70 7.47
C GLU A 92 10.13 -17.48 7.29
N LEU A 93 9.56 -16.34 6.87
CA LEU A 93 10.33 -15.15 6.55
C LEU A 93 10.99 -14.53 7.80
N ALA A 94 10.25 -14.43 8.90
CA ALA A 94 10.77 -13.89 10.15
C ALA A 94 11.75 -14.83 10.87
N GLY A 95 11.59 -16.16 10.67
CA GLY A 95 12.42 -17.17 11.30
C GLY A 95 13.57 -17.64 10.41
N ARG A 96 13.27 -18.59 9.51
CA ARG A 96 14.31 -19.28 8.71
C ARG A 96 15.02 -18.38 7.71
N SER A 97 14.29 -17.49 7.07
CA SER A 97 14.83 -16.58 6.05
C SER A 97 15.52 -15.35 6.63
N GLN A 98 15.42 -15.13 7.94
CA GLN A 98 16.04 -14.02 8.67
C GLN A 98 15.74 -12.64 8.04
N ALA A 99 14.52 -12.44 7.55
CA ALA A 99 14.11 -11.14 7.04
C ALA A 99 14.22 -10.09 8.15
N VAL A 100 14.84 -8.96 7.85
CA VAL A 100 14.99 -7.85 8.80
C VAL A 100 13.68 -7.11 9.04
N ALA A 101 12.79 -7.14 8.06
CA ALA A 101 11.43 -6.58 8.10
C ALA A 101 10.49 -7.37 7.20
N LEU A 102 9.19 -7.30 7.50
CA LEU A 102 8.12 -7.77 6.62
C LEU A 102 7.42 -6.57 5.97
N ILE A 103 6.95 -6.75 4.73
CA ILE A 103 6.22 -5.73 3.97
C ILE A 103 5.11 -6.37 3.15
N GLY A 104 4.06 -5.61 2.84
CA GLY A 104 2.96 -6.08 1.99
C GLY A 104 1.66 -6.25 2.76
N GLY A 105 0.82 -7.16 2.29
CA GLY A 105 -0.48 -7.48 2.87
C GLY A 105 -1.62 -6.65 2.28
N TYR A 106 -2.68 -7.36 1.96
CA TYR A 106 -3.94 -6.79 1.48
C TYR A 106 -5.10 -7.43 2.25
N VAL A 107 -6.03 -6.63 2.73
CA VAL A 107 -7.14 -6.91 3.65
C VAL A 107 -6.73 -7.35 5.07
N ASP A 108 -7.53 -6.91 6.04
CA ASP A 108 -7.21 -7.08 7.46
C ASP A 108 -7.23 -8.53 7.95
N SER A 109 -7.99 -9.41 7.29
CA SER A 109 -8.03 -10.85 7.60
C SER A 109 -6.71 -11.58 7.32
N LEU A 110 -5.87 -11.02 6.44
CA LEU A 110 -4.51 -11.52 6.15
C LEU A 110 -3.48 -10.74 6.97
N VAL A 111 -3.61 -9.42 7.02
CA VAL A 111 -2.66 -8.53 7.71
C VAL A 111 -2.62 -8.79 9.21
N GLY A 112 -3.76 -9.04 9.85
CA GLY A 112 -3.82 -9.30 11.29
C GLY A 112 -2.96 -10.48 11.74
N PRO A 113 -3.14 -11.68 11.18
CA PRO A 113 -2.30 -12.84 11.47
C PRO A 113 -0.80 -12.60 11.21
N ILE A 114 -0.44 -11.92 10.11
CA ILE A 114 0.96 -11.55 9.83
C ILE A 114 1.50 -10.65 10.95
N ALA A 115 0.73 -9.63 11.36
CA ALA A 115 1.13 -8.71 12.42
C ALA A 115 1.39 -9.40 13.76
N GLU A 116 0.57 -10.40 14.12
CA GLU A 116 0.78 -11.20 15.33
C GLU A 116 2.05 -12.04 15.28
N VAL A 117 2.39 -12.63 14.13
CA VAL A 117 3.65 -13.35 13.93
C VAL A 117 4.83 -12.40 14.02
N ALA A 118 4.76 -11.27 13.33
CA ALA A 118 5.81 -10.25 13.30
C ALA A 118 6.11 -9.70 14.71
N ASP A 119 5.08 -9.44 15.51
CA ASP A 119 5.23 -8.93 16.87
C ASP A 119 5.90 -9.98 17.78
N ARG A 120 5.46 -11.25 17.73
CA ARG A 120 6.11 -12.35 18.47
C ARG A 120 7.57 -12.54 18.09
N ALA A 121 7.85 -12.43 16.78
CA ALA A 121 9.23 -12.56 16.24
C ALA A 121 10.06 -11.29 16.45
N ARG A 122 9.48 -10.18 16.88
CA ARG A 122 10.11 -8.85 16.98
C ARG A 122 10.70 -8.38 15.64
N VAL A 123 10.01 -8.67 14.55
CA VAL A 123 10.36 -8.23 13.20
C VAL A 123 9.39 -7.14 12.77
N PRO A 124 9.84 -5.91 12.42
CA PRO A 124 8.94 -4.86 11.96
C PRO A 124 8.15 -5.29 10.73
N TYR A 125 6.85 -5.05 10.75
CA TYR A 125 5.96 -5.31 9.63
C TYR A 125 5.27 -4.02 9.19
N LEU A 126 5.47 -3.63 7.93
CA LEU A 126 4.84 -2.47 7.30
C LEU A 126 3.75 -2.92 6.32
N ALA A 127 2.50 -2.84 6.76
CA ALA A 127 1.35 -3.22 5.95
C ALA A 127 0.99 -2.15 4.93
N THR A 128 0.68 -2.59 3.70
CA THR A 128 0.34 -1.71 2.58
C THR A 128 -1.13 -1.35 2.50
N ALA A 129 -2.03 -2.26 2.90
CA ALA A 129 -3.47 -2.04 2.81
C ALA A 129 -4.22 -2.73 3.96
N SER A 130 -4.34 -2.01 5.08
CA SER A 130 -5.04 -2.45 6.29
C SER A 130 -5.77 -1.26 6.92
N LEU A 131 -6.99 -1.46 7.37
CA LEU A 131 -7.82 -0.41 7.97
C LEU A 131 -8.31 -0.74 9.39
N ASP A 132 -8.15 -1.98 9.87
CA ASP A 132 -8.59 -2.37 11.21
C ASP A 132 -7.80 -1.63 12.29
N GLU A 133 -8.44 -0.63 12.93
CA GLU A 133 -7.84 0.16 14.01
C GLU A 133 -7.41 -0.67 15.22
N ARG A 134 -7.96 -1.89 15.37
CA ARG A 134 -7.58 -2.78 16.46
C ARG A 134 -6.15 -3.31 16.33
N LEU A 135 -5.60 -3.37 15.11
CA LEU A 135 -4.24 -3.88 14.88
C LEU A 135 -3.18 -2.98 15.52
N THR A 136 -3.39 -1.67 15.48
CA THR A 136 -2.52 -0.68 16.14
C THR A 136 -2.94 -0.38 17.59
N GLY A 137 -4.22 -0.63 17.93
CA GLY A 137 -4.78 -0.42 19.27
C GLY A 137 -4.45 -1.53 20.29
N ARG A 138 -4.01 -2.72 19.85
CA ARG A 138 -3.74 -3.89 20.72
C ARG A 138 -2.34 -3.95 21.30
N GLY A 139 -1.48 -2.96 21.02
CA GLY A 139 -0.12 -2.93 21.50
C GLY A 139 0.86 -3.76 20.66
N ASN A 140 0.54 -4.05 19.41
CA ASN A 140 1.45 -4.62 18.42
C ASN A 140 2.57 -3.62 18.12
N ARG A 141 3.68 -3.75 18.83
CA ARG A 141 4.78 -2.77 18.81
C ARG A 141 5.60 -2.79 17.53
N TYR A 142 5.51 -3.86 16.75
CA TYR A 142 6.27 -4.06 15.51
C TYR A 142 5.41 -3.90 14.27
N PHE A 143 4.15 -3.49 14.41
CA PHE A 143 3.21 -3.28 13.30
C PHE A 143 3.11 -1.80 12.92
N PHE A 144 3.21 -1.54 11.63
CA PHE A 144 3.04 -0.23 11.00
C PHE A 144 2.16 -0.39 9.76
N ARG A 145 1.45 0.67 9.37
CA ARG A 145 0.68 0.67 8.12
C ARG A 145 0.66 2.03 7.46
N ILE A 146 0.50 2.03 6.13
CA ILE A 146 0.41 3.28 5.35
C ILE A 146 -1.02 3.66 4.97
N SER A 147 -2.01 2.85 5.29
CA SER A 147 -3.43 3.13 5.01
C SER A 147 -4.14 3.65 6.25
N SER A 148 -5.01 4.66 6.09
CA SER A 148 -5.73 5.30 7.18
C SER A 148 -7.24 5.21 7.00
N LEU A 149 -7.93 4.62 7.98
CA LEU A 149 -9.39 4.60 8.03
C LEU A 149 -9.96 6.03 8.04
N ALA A 150 -9.36 6.92 8.84
CA ALA A 150 -9.80 8.31 8.98
C ALA A 150 -9.77 9.07 7.63
N GLY A 151 -8.80 8.79 6.77
CA GLY A 151 -8.74 9.37 5.43
C GLY A 151 -9.94 9.01 4.55
N TYR A 152 -10.35 7.74 4.57
CA TYR A 152 -11.55 7.29 3.87
C TYR A 152 -12.81 7.96 4.42
N VAL A 153 -13.00 7.95 5.74
CA VAL A 153 -14.16 8.55 6.37
C VAL A 153 -14.27 10.02 5.97
N ARG A 154 -13.24 10.83 6.19
CA ARG A 154 -13.26 12.27 5.87
C ARG A 154 -13.58 12.54 4.40
N ALA A 155 -12.93 11.82 3.48
CA ALA A 155 -13.13 12.05 2.05
C ALA A 155 -14.56 11.70 1.61
N MET A 156 -15.03 10.51 1.99
CA MET A 156 -16.32 10.00 1.53
C MET A 156 -17.51 10.73 2.18
N THR A 157 -17.46 10.94 3.51
CA THR A 157 -18.56 11.65 4.20
C THR A 157 -18.58 13.13 3.81
N GLY A 158 -17.43 13.80 3.79
CA GLY A 158 -17.32 15.19 3.37
C GLY A 158 -17.78 15.43 1.94
N PHE A 159 -17.53 14.49 1.03
CA PHE A 159 -18.05 14.57 -0.34
C PHE A 159 -19.58 14.44 -0.39
N VAL A 160 -20.14 13.47 0.33
CA VAL A 160 -21.60 13.28 0.41
C VAL A 160 -22.28 14.54 0.96
N GLU A 161 -21.75 15.10 2.04
CA GLU A 161 -22.30 16.24 2.75
C GLU A 161 -22.14 17.56 1.98
N SER A 162 -20.90 17.87 1.60
CA SER A 162 -20.50 19.17 1.06
C SER A 162 -20.34 19.17 -0.46
N GLY A 163 -19.90 18.05 -1.04
CA GLY A 163 -19.74 17.89 -2.50
C GLY A 163 -21.08 17.67 -3.20
N LEU A 164 -21.89 16.76 -2.68
CA LEU A 164 -23.20 16.43 -3.22
C LEU A 164 -24.35 17.17 -2.52
N GLY A 165 -24.19 17.60 -1.27
CA GLY A 165 -25.30 18.11 -0.46
C GLY A 165 -26.40 17.07 -0.21
N ALA A 166 -26.05 15.78 -0.22
CA ALA A 166 -26.99 14.68 -0.02
C ALA A 166 -27.33 14.52 1.47
N ARG A 167 -28.55 14.06 1.76
CA ARG A 167 -29.04 13.92 3.14
C ARG A 167 -29.59 12.52 3.45
N ARG A 168 -29.63 11.63 2.46
CA ARG A 168 -30.16 10.27 2.60
C ARG A 168 -29.21 9.30 1.90
N VAL A 169 -28.62 8.41 2.67
CA VAL A 169 -27.63 7.46 2.16
C VAL A 169 -28.00 6.03 2.49
N ALA A 170 -27.54 5.11 1.67
CA ALA A 170 -27.42 3.69 2.00
C ALA A 170 -25.94 3.34 2.07
N VAL A 171 -25.55 2.50 3.04
CA VAL A 171 -24.19 2.01 3.24
C VAL A 171 -24.20 0.48 3.19
N LEU A 172 -23.60 -0.06 2.14
CA LEU A 172 -23.35 -1.49 2.01
C LEU A 172 -21.86 -1.77 2.24
N TYR A 173 -21.53 -2.86 2.88
CA TYR A 173 -20.13 -3.16 3.20
C TYR A 173 -19.83 -4.66 3.23
N SER A 174 -18.60 -5.04 2.87
CA SER A 174 -18.09 -6.39 3.07
C SER A 174 -17.93 -6.69 4.56
N PRO A 175 -18.21 -7.92 5.03
CA PRO A 175 -18.09 -8.30 6.44
C PRO A 175 -16.62 -8.53 6.88
N THR A 176 -15.68 -7.80 6.28
CA THR A 176 -14.28 -7.78 6.71
C THR A 176 -14.06 -6.74 7.81
N PRO A 177 -13.05 -6.91 8.69
CA PRO A 177 -12.83 -6.00 9.81
C PRO A 177 -12.74 -4.53 9.41
N GLY A 178 -11.90 -4.18 8.42
CA GLY A 178 -11.72 -2.80 8.00
C GLY A 178 -12.93 -2.20 7.30
N ALA A 179 -13.62 -2.96 6.43
CA ALA A 179 -14.83 -2.48 5.76
C ALA A 179 -15.98 -2.26 6.76
N THR A 180 -16.13 -3.14 7.74
CA THR A 180 -17.10 -3.01 8.84
C THR A 180 -16.80 -1.76 9.68
N GLN A 181 -15.54 -1.51 10.02
CA GLN A 181 -15.16 -0.32 10.77
C GLN A 181 -15.35 0.96 9.95
N LEU A 182 -15.02 0.94 8.65
CA LEU A 182 -15.27 2.07 7.76
C LEU A 182 -16.76 2.42 7.73
N ALA A 183 -17.62 1.42 7.49
CA ALA A 183 -19.08 1.62 7.48
C ALA A 183 -19.60 2.18 8.80
N ARG A 184 -19.12 1.67 9.93
CA ARG A 184 -19.50 2.15 11.26
C ARG A 184 -19.09 3.61 11.47
N ARG A 185 -17.84 3.95 11.16
CA ARG A 185 -17.34 5.33 11.29
C ARG A 185 -18.05 6.32 10.36
N GLN A 186 -18.38 5.88 9.15
CA GLN A 186 -19.19 6.68 8.25
C GLN A 186 -20.59 6.91 8.81
N ARG A 187 -21.24 5.88 9.35
CA ARG A 187 -22.57 6.04 9.97
C ARG A 187 -22.52 7.02 11.14
N GLU A 188 -21.54 6.88 12.05
CA GLU A 188 -21.34 7.81 13.18
C GLU A 188 -21.17 9.26 12.68
N ALA A 189 -20.36 9.49 11.64
CA ALA A 189 -20.13 10.80 11.05
C ALA A 189 -21.39 11.38 10.40
N PHE A 190 -22.15 10.57 9.65
CA PHE A 190 -23.41 10.99 9.02
C PHE A 190 -24.48 11.35 10.05
N GLU A 191 -24.62 10.56 11.11
CA GLU A 191 -25.55 10.86 12.20
C GLU A 191 -25.22 12.21 12.86
N GLN A 192 -23.93 12.49 13.10
CA GLN A 192 -23.45 13.76 13.68
C GLN A 192 -23.73 14.97 12.76
N SER A 193 -23.70 14.78 11.42
CA SER A 193 -23.94 15.85 10.45
C SER A 193 -25.39 15.95 9.97
N GLY A 194 -26.29 15.14 10.52
CA GLY A 194 -27.71 15.12 10.16
C GLY A 194 -28.01 14.46 8.81
N VAL A 195 -27.09 13.67 8.28
CA VAL A 195 -27.34 12.80 7.12
C VAL A 195 -27.96 11.49 7.62
N ARG A 196 -29.12 11.11 7.04
CA ARG A 196 -29.83 9.89 7.44
C ARG A 196 -29.30 8.67 6.71
N VAL A 197 -28.86 7.66 7.45
CA VAL A 197 -28.47 6.35 6.92
C VAL A 197 -29.72 5.47 6.92
N LEU A 198 -30.32 5.29 5.73
CA LEU A 198 -31.61 4.58 5.57
C LEU A 198 -31.44 3.06 5.48
N VAL A 199 -30.32 2.61 4.90
CA VAL A 199 -29.93 1.21 4.82
C VAL A 199 -28.49 1.10 5.29
N TYR A 200 -28.21 0.13 6.16
CA TYR A 200 -26.87 -0.13 6.68
C TYR A 200 -26.67 -1.65 6.82
N GLU A 201 -26.06 -2.29 5.83
CA GLU A 201 -26.04 -3.76 5.76
C GLU A 201 -24.70 -4.31 5.27
N PRO A 202 -24.24 -5.43 5.88
CA PRO A 202 -23.17 -6.21 5.31
C PRO A 202 -23.67 -6.97 4.08
N LEU A 203 -22.84 -7.11 3.06
CA LEU A 203 -23.09 -8.04 1.96
C LEU A 203 -22.74 -9.45 2.41
N ALA A 204 -23.67 -10.37 2.26
CA ALA A 204 -23.41 -11.77 2.57
C ALA A 204 -22.28 -12.32 1.67
N ALA A 205 -21.35 -13.08 2.26
CA ALA A 205 -20.28 -13.71 1.48
C ALA A 205 -20.87 -14.66 0.42
N GLY A 206 -20.37 -14.56 -0.81
CA GLY A 206 -20.84 -15.39 -1.93
C GLY A 206 -22.18 -14.95 -2.53
N LEU A 207 -22.76 -13.83 -2.10
CA LEU A 207 -23.96 -13.29 -2.72
C LEU A 207 -23.63 -12.79 -4.14
N SER A 208 -24.32 -13.33 -5.14
CA SER A 208 -24.17 -12.94 -6.55
C SER A 208 -25.37 -12.18 -7.12
N ASP A 209 -26.50 -12.17 -6.39
CA ASP A 209 -27.70 -11.42 -6.75
C ASP A 209 -28.02 -10.34 -5.70
N PHE A 210 -27.72 -9.11 -6.04
CA PHE A 210 -28.02 -7.92 -5.23
C PHE A 210 -29.32 -7.24 -5.62
N THR A 211 -30.06 -7.75 -6.63
CA THR A 211 -31.28 -7.12 -7.16
C THR A 211 -32.32 -6.83 -6.08
N PRO A 212 -32.67 -7.76 -5.15
CA PRO A 212 -33.62 -7.46 -4.08
C PRO A 212 -33.13 -6.39 -3.12
N LEU A 213 -31.82 -6.37 -2.82
CA LEU A 213 -31.21 -5.37 -1.97
C LEU A 213 -31.23 -3.98 -2.62
N LEU A 214 -30.86 -3.90 -3.89
CA LEU A 214 -30.87 -2.65 -4.66
C LEU A 214 -32.29 -2.07 -4.78
N ALA A 215 -33.30 -2.91 -5.02
CA ALA A 215 -34.69 -2.50 -5.01
C ALA A 215 -35.11 -1.92 -3.65
N ARG A 216 -34.76 -2.58 -2.55
CA ARG A 216 -35.05 -2.10 -1.20
C ARG A 216 -34.35 -0.76 -0.90
N VAL A 217 -33.08 -0.60 -1.28
CA VAL A 217 -32.33 0.66 -1.09
C VAL A 217 -33.00 1.81 -1.84
N ARG A 218 -33.45 1.56 -3.09
CA ARG A 218 -34.20 2.53 -3.89
C ARG A 218 -35.53 2.89 -3.21
N ASP A 219 -36.30 1.89 -2.80
CA ASP A 219 -37.64 2.06 -2.23
C ASP A 219 -37.64 2.77 -0.87
N GLN A 220 -36.53 2.63 -0.10
CA GLN A 220 -36.26 3.44 1.09
C GLN A 220 -35.93 4.91 0.76
N GLY A 221 -35.66 5.24 -0.49
CA GLY A 221 -35.44 6.60 -0.96
C GLY A 221 -34.05 7.14 -0.67
N ALA A 222 -33.03 6.28 -0.66
CA ALA A 222 -31.64 6.73 -0.57
C ALA A 222 -31.23 7.50 -1.83
N ASP A 223 -30.60 8.66 -1.64
CA ASP A 223 -30.07 9.47 -2.74
C ASP A 223 -28.71 8.95 -3.21
N VAL A 224 -27.88 8.48 -2.26
CA VAL A 224 -26.52 7.99 -2.50
C VAL A 224 -26.40 6.58 -2.00
N LEU A 225 -25.82 5.72 -2.83
CA LEU A 225 -25.38 4.37 -2.45
C LEU A 225 -23.87 4.38 -2.22
N ILE A 226 -23.47 4.14 -0.97
CA ILE A 226 -22.07 3.97 -0.59
C ILE A 226 -21.78 2.47 -0.52
N SER A 227 -20.74 2.03 -1.20
CA SER A 227 -20.31 0.63 -1.24
C SER A 227 -18.89 0.50 -0.67
N ASN A 228 -18.80 0.05 0.57
CA ASN A 228 -17.53 -0.31 1.21
C ASN A 228 -17.22 -1.79 0.95
N THR A 229 -17.23 -2.17 -0.33
CA THR A 229 -16.97 -3.52 -0.81
C THR A 229 -15.75 -3.52 -1.72
N PHE A 230 -15.43 -4.66 -2.31
CA PHE A 230 -14.26 -4.80 -3.15
C PHE A 230 -14.61 -4.74 -4.65
N PHE A 231 -13.57 -4.67 -5.46
CA PHE A 231 -13.66 -4.53 -6.92
C PHE A 231 -14.70 -5.46 -7.58
N ALA A 232 -14.67 -6.75 -7.25
CA ALA A 232 -15.59 -7.73 -7.84
C ALA A 232 -17.07 -7.44 -7.50
N ASP A 233 -17.34 -7.08 -6.25
CA ASP A 233 -18.70 -6.73 -5.80
C ASP A 233 -19.23 -5.48 -6.51
N HIS A 234 -18.36 -4.47 -6.67
CA HIS A 234 -18.72 -3.24 -7.39
C HIS A 234 -19.16 -3.54 -8.82
N LEU A 235 -18.45 -4.44 -9.52
CA LEU A 235 -18.83 -4.80 -10.90
C LEU A 235 -20.21 -5.45 -10.95
N VAL A 236 -20.53 -6.32 -10.01
CA VAL A 236 -21.85 -6.99 -9.94
C VAL A 236 -22.93 -5.99 -9.58
N LEU A 237 -22.73 -5.19 -8.53
CA LEU A 237 -23.70 -4.15 -8.11
C LEU A 237 -24.04 -3.21 -9.25
N VAL A 238 -23.05 -2.67 -9.95
CA VAL A 238 -23.27 -1.70 -11.05
C VAL A 238 -23.98 -2.35 -12.24
N ARG A 239 -23.59 -3.59 -12.62
CA ARG A 239 -24.27 -4.31 -13.70
C ARG A 239 -25.74 -4.57 -13.36
N GLN A 240 -26.06 -4.99 -12.14
CA GLN A 240 -27.43 -5.25 -11.71
C GLN A 240 -28.24 -3.95 -11.55
N MET A 241 -27.62 -2.85 -11.11
CA MET A 241 -28.25 -1.53 -11.15
C MET A 241 -28.67 -1.16 -12.58
N ALA A 242 -27.75 -1.33 -13.54
CA ALA A 242 -28.02 -1.02 -14.94
C ALA A 242 -29.12 -1.91 -15.54
N GLN A 243 -29.09 -3.21 -15.28
CA GLN A 243 -30.08 -4.19 -15.74
C GLN A 243 -31.47 -3.96 -15.14
N GLY A 244 -31.52 -3.63 -13.84
CA GLY A 244 -32.76 -3.37 -13.11
C GLY A 244 -33.30 -1.94 -13.25
N GLY A 245 -32.60 -1.07 -14.01
CA GLY A 245 -32.99 0.35 -14.13
C GLY A 245 -32.92 1.12 -12.82
N VAL A 246 -32.18 0.61 -11.81
CA VAL A 246 -32.02 1.26 -10.50
C VAL A 246 -30.97 2.36 -10.62
N LYS A 247 -31.37 3.58 -10.29
CA LYS A 247 -30.48 4.76 -10.34
C LYS A 247 -30.44 5.44 -8.97
N PHE A 248 -29.24 5.82 -8.57
CA PHE A 248 -28.97 6.72 -7.44
C PHE A 248 -28.37 8.01 -7.98
N ARG A 249 -28.48 9.10 -7.24
CA ARG A 249 -27.78 10.35 -7.54
C ARG A 249 -26.28 10.15 -7.60
N ALA A 250 -25.74 9.27 -6.74
CA ALA A 250 -24.36 8.84 -6.78
C ALA A 250 -24.21 7.39 -6.29
N PHE A 251 -23.32 6.64 -6.95
CA PHE A 251 -22.74 5.40 -6.44
C PHE A 251 -21.28 5.69 -6.08
N LEU A 252 -20.93 5.56 -4.80
CA LEU A 252 -19.59 5.86 -4.27
C LEU A 252 -18.96 4.58 -3.70
N GLY A 253 -17.98 4.02 -4.40
CA GLY A 253 -17.26 2.82 -4.00
C GLY A 253 -15.94 3.14 -3.25
N ALA A 254 -15.63 2.36 -2.22
CA ALA A 254 -14.45 2.57 -1.41
C ALA A 254 -13.20 1.86 -1.94
N PHE A 255 -13.29 0.56 -2.30
CA PHE A 255 -12.12 -0.28 -2.57
C PHE A 255 -12.16 -0.82 -4.00
N GLY A 256 -11.31 -0.28 -4.87
CA GLY A 256 -11.17 -0.74 -6.25
C GLY A 256 -11.97 0.03 -7.29
N MET A 257 -12.83 0.99 -6.92
CA MET A 257 -13.48 1.88 -7.89
C MET A 257 -12.50 2.83 -8.57
N GLU A 258 -11.35 3.03 -7.98
CA GLU A 258 -10.23 3.81 -8.52
C GLU A 258 -9.36 3.02 -9.52
N PHE A 259 -9.61 1.72 -9.71
CA PHE A 259 -8.82 0.91 -10.64
C PHE A 259 -9.24 1.17 -12.10
N PRO A 260 -8.26 1.26 -13.04
CA PRO A 260 -8.58 1.37 -14.46
C PRO A 260 -9.44 0.20 -14.99
N ASP A 261 -9.34 -0.95 -14.33
CA ASP A 261 -10.10 -2.17 -14.63
C ASP A 261 -11.62 -2.00 -14.50
N VAL A 262 -12.08 -1.09 -13.64
CA VAL A 262 -13.51 -0.75 -13.52
C VAL A 262 -14.05 -0.25 -14.84
N ILE A 263 -13.35 0.70 -15.45
CA ILE A 263 -13.74 1.30 -16.73
C ILE A 263 -13.72 0.24 -17.83
N ARG A 264 -12.67 -0.58 -17.89
CA ARG A 264 -12.57 -1.67 -18.86
C ARG A 264 -13.67 -2.71 -18.72
N SER A 265 -14.04 -3.04 -17.47
CA SER A 265 -15.02 -4.10 -17.17
C SER A 265 -16.47 -3.67 -17.30
N LEU A 266 -16.78 -2.41 -17.05
CA LEU A 266 -18.13 -1.87 -17.05
C LEU A 266 -18.48 -1.10 -18.33
N GLY A 267 -17.45 -0.63 -19.08
CA GLY A 267 -17.68 0.19 -20.27
C GLY A 267 -18.52 1.43 -19.95
N PRO A 268 -19.58 1.70 -20.75
CA PRO A 268 -20.44 2.86 -20.54
C PRO A 268 -21.16 2.88 -19.19
N ALA A 269 -21.36 1.74 -18.52
CA ALA A 269 -21.98 1.68 -17.20
C ALA A 269 -21.08 2.21 -16.09
N ALA A 270 -19.80 2.44 -16.37
CA ALA A 270 -18.89 3.07 -15.42
C ALA A 270 -19.06 4.59 -15.32
N GLU A 271 -19.68 5.22 -16.34
CA GLU A 271 -19.81 6.68 -16.42
C GLU A 271 -20.61 7.23 -15.23
N GLY A 272 -20.11 8.29 -14.60
CA GLY A 272 -20.72 8.93 -13.43
C GLY A 272 -20.48 8.24 -12.09
N LEU A 273 -19.84 7.06 -12.04
CA LEU A 273 -19.51 6.40 -10.78
C LEU A 273 -18.38 7.13 -10.05
N TYR A 274 -18.38 7.01 -8.72
CA TYR A 274 -17.41 7.67 -7.86
C TYR A 274 -16.54 6.65 -7.14
N GLY A 275 -15.25 7.00 -6.99
CA GLY A 275 -14.28 6.26 -6.18
C GLY A 275 -13.46 7.20 -5.30
N THR A 276 -12.62 6.65 -4.45
CA THR A 276 -11.70 7.44 -3.61
C THR A 276 -10.29 6.90 -3.67
N THR A 277 -9.31 7.80 -3.82
CA THR A 277 -7.90 7.43 -3.84
C THR A 277 -7.04 8.45 -3.10
N ALA A 278 -5.85 8.03 -2.64
CA ALA A 278 -4.79 8.93 -2.20
C ALA A 278 -3.88 9.34 -3.37
N TRP A 279 -3.75 8.46 -4.35
CA TRP A 279 -2.92 8.67 -5.53
C TRP A 279 -3.45 7.89 -6.74
N GLN A 280 -3.23 8.42 -7.92
CA GLN A 280 -3.27 7.73 -9.22
C GLN A 280 -2.46 8.52 -10.24
N PRO A 281 -2.15 7.97 -11.44
CA PRO A 281 -1.55 8.75 -12.53
C PRO A 281 -2.30 10.07 -12.76
N GLY A 282 -1.57 11.19 -12.73
CA GLY A 282 -2.16 12.54 -12.82
C GLY A 282 -2.75 13.09 -11.52
N VAL A 283 -2.72 12.34 -10.42
CA VAL A 283 -3.17 12.77 -9.08
C VAL A 283 -2.09 12.46 -8.06
N ALA A 284 -1.33 13.47 -7.69
CA ALA A 284 -0.27 13.38 -6.69
C ALA A 284 -0.56 14.28 -5.48
N ALA A 285 0.14 14.07 -4.38
CA ALA A 285 0.18 15.03 -3.29
C ALA A 285 0.81 16.35 -3.80
N PRO A 286 0.40 17.51 -3.27
CA PRO A 286 0.96 18.80 -3.69
C PRO A 286 2.49 18.83 -3.63
N GLY A 287 3.12 19.26 -4.73
CA GLY A 287 4.58 19.31 -4.88
C GLY A 287 5.26 17.96 -5.19
N GLN A 288 4.48 16.91 -5.45
CA GLN A 288 4.99 15.59 -5.80
C GLN A 288 4.65 15.16 -7.23
N GLU A 289 4.26 16.09 -8.06
CA GLU A 289 3.82 15.84 -9.44
C GLU A 289 4.94 15.23 -10.28
N THR A 290 6.16 15.77 -10.17
CA THR A 290 7.35 15.28 -10.89
C THR A 290 7.74 13.86 -10.45
N GLU A 291 7.77 13.59 -9.15
CA GLU A 291 8.06 12.23 -8.64
C GLU A 291 6.97 11.23 -9.02
N SER A 292 5.71 11.68 -9.02
CA SER A 292 4.58 10.89 -9.48
C SER A 292 4.73 10.49 -10.95
N GLN A 293 5.10 11.44 -11.80
CA GLN A 293 5.32 11.18 -13.23
C GLN A 293 6.49 10.21 -13.42
N ALA A 294 7.61 10.44 -12.75
CA ALA A 294 8.78 9.56 -12.81
C ALA A 294 8.43 8.11 -12.38
N PHE A 295 7.63 7.95 -11.32
CA PHE A 295 7.14 6.64 -10.91
C PHE A 295 6.30 5.98 -12.00
N VAL A 296 5.35 6.71 -12.61
CA VAL A 296 4.48 6.17 -13.68
C VAL A 296 5.31 5.70 -14.87
N GLU A 297 6.31 6.47 -15.28
CA GLU A 297 7.21 6.14 -16.39
C GLU A 297 8.06 4.90 -16.07
N ALA A 298 8.69 4.87 -14.90
CA ALA A 298 9.51 3.74 -14.44
C ALA A 298 8.67 2.46 -14.31
N PHE A 299 7.48 2.57 -13.72
CA PHE A 299 6.56 1.45 -13.55
C PHE A 299 6.10 0.88 -14.89
N THR A 300 5.65 1.75 -15.80
CA THR A 300 5.19 1.34 -17.14
C THR A 300 6.32 0.71 -17.92
N LYS A 301 7.52 1.28 -17.89
CA LYS A 301 8.71 0.72 -18.53
C LYS A 301 9.07 -0.66 -17.97
N ARG A 302 8.96 -0.84 -16.65
CA ARG A 302 9.36 -2.09 -15.98
C ARG A 302 8.35 -3.22 -16.17
N PHE A 303 7.06 -2.93 -16.12
CA PHE A 303 6.00 -3.94 -16.06
C PHE A 303 5.11 -4.00 -17.32
N GLY A 304 5.22 -3.03 -18.23
CA GLY A 304 4.42 -3.01 -19.47
C GLY A 304 2.92 -2.69 -19.26
N VAL A 305 2.54 -2.28 -18.05
CA VAL A 305 1.15 -1.95 -17.71
C VAL A 305 1.08 -0.59 -17.03
N GLN A 306 -0.10 0.03 -17.06
CA GLN A 306 -0.33 1.30 -16.38
C GLN A 306 -0.26 1.13 -14.87
N ALA A 307 0.40 2.05 -14.17
CA ALA A 307 0.44 2.08 -12.73
C ALA A 307 -0.97 2.28 -12.15
N ALA A 308 -1.34 1.45 -11.18
CA ALA A 308 -2.60 1.56 -10.45
C ALA A 308 -2.34 2.03 -9.00
N PRO A 309 -3.35 2.56 -8.29
CA PRO A 309 -3.17 3.13 -6.94
C PRO A 309 -2.46 2.22 -5.94
N LEU A 310 -2.76 0.92 -5.94
CA LEU A 310 -2.09 -0.04 -5.05
C LEU A 310 -0.61 -0.26 -5.36
N ALA A 311 -0.15 -0.01 -6.59
CA ALA A 311 1.28 -0.02 -6.89
C ALA A 311 2.00 1.10 -6.14
N MET A 312 1.39 2.28 -6.05
CA MET A 312 1.94 3.38 -5.26
C MET A 312 1.91 3.08 -3.75
N HIS A 313 0.91 2.36 -3.24
CA HIS A 313 0.91 1.90 -1.85
C HIS A 313 2.13 1.01 -1.57
N GLY A 314 2.38 0.01 -2.43
CA GLY A 314 3.58 -0.84 -2.33
C GLY A 314 4.89 -0.04 -2.39
N TYR A 315 4.98 0.87 -3.36
CA TYR A 315 6.14 1.74 -3.55
C TYR A 315 6.38 2.66 -2.35
N ALA A 316 5.35 3.34 -1.86
CA ALA A 316 5.45 4.24 -0.72
C ALA A 316 5.81 3.53 0.58
N ALA A 317 5.26 2.33 0.82
CA ALA A 317 5.64 1.49 1.95
C ALA A 317 7.12 1.07 1.87
N ALA A 318 7.56 0.60 0.69
CA ALA A 318 8.96 0.26 0.49
C ALA A 318 9.89 1.47 0.70
N ARG A 319 9.54 2.65 0.16
CA ARG A 319 10.30 3.90 0.38
C ARG A 319 10.41 4.25 1.88
N ALA A 320 9.33 4.09 2.66
CA ALA A 320 9.36 4.33 4.10
C ALA A 320 10.27 3.34 4.82
N LEU A 321 10.20 2.06 4.48
CA LEU A 321 11.07 1.02 5.04
C LEU A 321 12.54 1.28 4.68
N LEU A 322 12.85 1.62 3.42
CA LEU A 322 14.20 1.92 2.97
C LEU A 322 14.78 3.15 3.68
N THR A 323 13.96 4.18 3.90
CA THR A 323 14.36 5.37 4.66
C THR A 323 14.72 5.03 6.11
N ALA A 324 14.04 4.07 6.73
CA ALA A 324 14.36 3.59 8.07
C ALA A 324 15.62 2.69 8.10
N LEU A 325 15.82 1.87 7.07
CA LEU A 325 16.96 0.96 6.96
C LEU A 325 18.30 1.69 6.81
N GLU A 326 18.34 2.82 6.12
CA GLU A 326 19.59 3.55 5.84
C GLU A 326 20.34 3.98 7.11
N PRO A 327 19.73 4.74 8.06
CA PRO A 327 20.41 5.10 9.30
C PRO A 327 20.66 3.89 10.21
N ALA A 328 19.76 2.90 10.21
CA ALA A 328 19.94 1.69 11.00
C ALA A 328 21.18 0.90 10.53
N ALA A 329 21.36 0.71 9.22
CA ALA A 329 22.52 0.03 8.65
C ALA A 329 23.84 0.78 8.92
N ARG A 330 23.83 2.09 8.82
CA ARG A 330 25.02 2.93 9.09
C ARG A 330 25.44 2.95 10.55
N SER A 331 24.51 2.69 11.47
CA SER A 331 24.80 2.65 12.90
C SER A 331 25.68 1.47 13.34
N GLY A 332 25.89 0.47 12.45
CA GLY A 332 26.59 -0.77 12.75
C GLY A 332 25.85 -1.70 13.74
N ARG A 333 24.62 -1.34 14.12
CA ARG A 333 23.78 -2.19 14.98
C ARG A 333 23.07 -3.27 14.16
N PRO A 334 22.64 -4.37 14.78
CA PRO A 334 21.82 -5.37 14.09
C PRO A 334 20.56 -4.73 13.46
N LEU A 335 20.30 -5.03 12.19
CA LEU A 335 19.13 -4.55 11.44
C LEU A 335 17.86 -5.32 11.80
N THR A 336 17.69 -5.70 13.05
CA THR A 336 16.57 -6.52 13.52
C THR A 336 16.04 -6.00 14.85
N GLY A 337 14.81 -6.41 15.19
CA GLY A 337 14.21 -6.14 16.49
C GLY A 337 13.99 -4.65 16.79
N PRO A 338 14.23 -4.22 18.05
CA PRO A 338 13.86 -2.87 18.50
C PRO A 338 14.52 -1.74 17.70
N GLY A 339 15.78 -1.91 17.26
CA GLY A 339 16.51 -0.84 16.57
C GLY A 339 15.87 -0.45 15.23
N LEU A 340 15.50 -1.43 14.40
CA LEU A 340 14.83 -1.15 13.14
C LEU A 340 13.37 -0.68 13.38
N ARG A 341 12.70 -1.25 14.38
CA ARG A 341 11.36 -0.80 14.77
C ARG A 341 11.36 0.69 15.14
N ASP A 342 12.31 1.13 15.93
CA ASP A 342 12.44 2.54 16.35
C ASP A 342 12.80 3.45 15.16
N ALA A 343 13.67 2.99 14.26
CA ALA A 343 13.99 3.71 13.04
C ALA A 343 12.76 3.84 12.13
N LEU A 344 11.94 2.79 12.01
CA LEU A 344 10.70 2.84 11.22
C LEU A 344 9.65 3.75 11.87
N ALA A 345 9.52 3.74 13.21
CA ALA A 345 8.64 4.66 13.94
C ALA A 345 9.03 6.13 13.75
N ALA A 346 10.33 6.41 13.56
CA ALA A 346 10.86 7.74 13.28
C ALA A 346 10.89 8.08 11.77
N ALA A 347 10.49 7.17 10.90
CA ALA A 347 10.52 7.41 9.46
C ALA A 347 9.60 8.57 9.07
N ASP A 348 10.12 9.43 8.21
CA ASP A 348 9.43 10.60 7.68
C ASP A 348 9.84 10.81 6.23
N VAL A 349 9.02 10.36 5.30
CA VAL A 349 9.32 10.40 3.88
C VAL A 349 8.17 10.97 3.07
N MET A 350 8.49 11.90 2.17
CA MET A 350 7.53 12.37 1.19
C MET A 350 7.46 11.38 0.03
N THR A 351 6.23 11.08 -0.40
CA THR A 351 5.94 10.20 -1.52
C THR A 351 4.88 10.82 -2.42
N PRO A 352 4.69 10.34 -3.64
CA PRO A 352 3.62 10.86 -4.52
C PRO A 352 2.20 10.78 -3.93
N MET A 353 1.94 9.85 -3.00
CA MET A 353 0.65 9.80 -2.31
C MET A 353 0.59 10.66 -1.04
N GLY A 354 1.67 11.34 -0.68
CA GLY A 354 1.78 12.20 0.49
C GLY A 354 2.89 11.78 1.44
N ARG A 355 2.93 12.47 2.58
CA ARG A 355 3.93 12.24 3.62
C ARG A 355 3.62 10.98 4.41
N VAL A 356 4.52 10.01 4.40
CA VAL A 356 4.45 8.80 5.22
C VAL A 356 5.22 9.05 6.51
N ARG A 357 4.50 9.13 7.60
CA ARG A 357 4.99 9.26 8.97
C ARG A 357 4.02 8.54 9.89
N PHE A 358 4.52 7.96 10.96
CA PHE A 358 3.74 7.14 11.88
C PHE A 358 3.51 7.84 13.23
N ASP A 359 2.38 7.58 13.86
CA ASP A 359 2.13 7.91 15.26
C ASP A 359 2.76 6.85 16.18
N GLU A 360 2.60 7.03 17.49
CA GLU A 360 3.15 6.14 18.53
C GLU A 360 2.62 4.70 18.43
N ARG A 361 1.51 4.48 17.71
CA ARG A 361 0.87 3.18 17.51
C ARG A 361 1.23 2.54 16.19
N GLY A 362 1.96 3.23 15.31
CA GLY A 362 2.30 2.77 13.96
C GLY A 362 1.22 3.09 12.91
N ASP A 363 0.24 3.96 13.25
CA ASP A 363 -0.73 4.47 12.28
C ASP A 363 -0.15 5.63 11.47
N PRO A 364 -0.53 5.79 10.19
CA PRO A 364 -0.08 6.92 9.39
C PRO A 364 -0.72 8.22 9.89
N VAL A 365 0.09 9.25 10.12
CA VAL A 365 -0.38 10.52 10.69
C VAL A 365 -1.27 11.28 9.73
N SER A 366 -1.00 11.27 8.44
CA SER A 366 -1.95 11.75 7.41
C SER A 366 -1.45 11.58 5.98
N TYR A 367 -2.32 11.21 5.10
CA TYR A 367 -2.42 11.72 3.73
C TYR A 367 -3.90 11.89 3.40
N GLU A 368 -4.17 12.88 2.54
CA GLU A 368 -5.53 13.19 2.14
C GLU A 368 -5.94 12.30 0.97
N ARG A 369 -7.20 11.89 0.99
CA ARG A 369 -7.82 11.22 -0.14
C ARG A 369 -8.66 12.21 -0.94
N VAL A 370 -8.78 11.94 -2.23
CA VAL A 370 -9.65 12.67 -3.14
C VAL A 370 -10.81 11.78 -3.59
N ILE A 371 -11.89 12.39 -4.03
CA ILE A 371 -12.97 11.68 -4.72
C ILE A 371 -12.79 11.84 -6.22
N LEU A 372 -12.87 10.73 -6.89
CA LEU A 372 -12.84 10.60 -8.33
C LEU A 372 -14.26 10.42 -8.85
N GLN A 373 -14.54 10.95 -10.02
CA GLN A 373 -15.69 10.56 -10.84
C GLN A 373 -15.18 10.01 -12.16
N ILE A 374 -15.81 8.97 -12.67
CA ILE A 374 -15.53 8.51 -14.03
C ILE A 374 -16.29 9.44 -14.98
N GLN A 375 -15.55 10.19 -15.79
CA GLN A 375 -16.05 11.14 -16.77
C GLN A 375 -15.34 10.88 -18.11
N ASP A 376 -16.13 10.68 -19.17
CA ASP A 376 -15.62 10.39 -20.51
C ASP A 376 -14.59 9.23 -20.52
N GLY A 377 -14.92 8.17 -19.77
CA GLY A 377 -14.08 6.97 -19.63
C GLY A 377 -12.76 7.18 -18.89
N ARG A 378 -12.64 8.20 -18.05
CA ARG A 378 -11.44 8.50 -17.25
C ARG A 378 -11.78 8.85 -15.81
N HIS A 379 -10.91 8.51 -14.87
CA HIS A 379 -11.01 8.96 -13.50
C HIS A 379 -10.58 10.43 -13.39
N ILE A 380 -11.48 11.31 -12.96
CA ILE A 380 -11.26 12.74 -12.81
C ILE A 380 -11.47 13.12 -11.34
N VAL A 381 -10.57 13.88 -10.74
CA VAL A 381 -10.76 14.40 -9.38
C VAL A 381 -11.86 15.44 -9.39
N VAL A 382 -12.89 15.24 -8.55
CA VAL A 382 -14.01 16.15 -8.41
C VAL A 382 -14.15 16.74 -7.00
N TRP A 383 -13.43 16.20 -6.02
CA TRP A 383 -13.44 16.71 -4.64
C TRP A 383 -12.15 16.34 -3.90
N PRO A 384 -11.65 17.17 -2.95
CA PRO A 384 -12.17 18.48 -2.54
C PRO A 384 -12.00 19.54 -3.63
N LYS A 385 -12.79 20.63 -3.56
CA LYS A 385 -12.82 21.68 -4.60
C LYS A 385 -11.45 22.24 -4.97
N GLN A 386 -10.55 22.36 -3.99
CA GLN A 386 -9.17 22.88 -4.18
C GLN A 386 -8.30 21.97 -5.03
N ARG A 387 -8.66 20.72 -5.16
CA ARG A 387 -7.94 19.71 -5.97
C ARG A 387 -8.74 19.23 -7.19
N ALA A 388 -9.98 19.71 -7.34
CA ALA A 388 -10.85 19.26 -8.42
C ALA A 388 -10.29 19.65 -9.79
N GLN A 389 -10.29 18.68 -10.72
CA GLN A 389 -9.91 18.82 -12.11
C GLN A 389 -11.14 19.16 -12.99
N ALA A 390 -12.32 18.79 -12.53
CA ALA A 390 -13.59 19.13 -13.17
C ALA A 390 -14.70 19.22 -12.12
N ALA A 391 -15.85 19.79 -12.55
CA ALA A 391 -17.06 19.77 -11.74
C ALA A 391 -17.67 18.35 -11.68
N VAL A 392 -18.44 18.10 -10.64
CA VAL A 392 -19.33 16.93 -10.54
C VAL A 392 -20.38 17.00 -11.66
N ARG A 393 -20.59 15.88 -12.36
CA ARG A 393 -21.64 15.74 -13.41
C ARG A 393 -22.84 14.97 -12.90
#